data_239a4928d62fd99f7f7b5bfd163fd4a9
#
_entry.id   239a4928d62fd99f7f7b5bfd163fd4a9
#
_cell.length_a   1.000
_cell.length_b   1.000
_cell.length_c   1.000
_cell.angle_alpha   90.00
_cell.angle_beta   90.00
_cell.angle_gamma   90.00
#
_symmetry.space_group_name_H-M   'P 1'
#
loop_
_entity.id
_entity.type
_entity.pdbx_description
1 polymer ?
#
loop_
_entity_poly.entity_id
_entity_poly.type
_entity_poly.pdbx_seq_one_letter_code
_entity_poly.pdbx_strand_id
1 'polypeptide(L)'
;MDGTYNYEDFFFQELIPHIEKTYRVRAESRYRAISGLSMGGGGALFYALHYPEMFVAAAPLSAVGGAWTFDQMKSQSDLSKVSEEKKAEVLGQMDIQTILEKSPKEKLDRIKWIRWYISCGDDDFLSVTNCLLHNTLLQHQVGHEFRMKDGSHSWTYWRMELPEVMRFVSRIFTQY
;
A
#
# COMPACT_ATOMS: atom_id res chain seq x y z
N MET A 1 15.58 6.13 -24.34
CA MET A 1 14.47 5.84 -23.40
C MET A 1 14.89 4.60 -22.65
N ASP A 2 15.17 4.71 -21.38
CA ASP A 2 15.73 3.65 -20.54
C ASP A 2 14.66 2.71 -19.94
N GLY A 3 13.41 2.83 -20.38
CA GLY A 3 12.30 1.92 -20.01
C GLY A 3 11.82 2.03 -18.57
N THR A 4 12.28 2.98 -17.81
CA THR A 4 11.79 3.25 -16.46
C THR A 4 10.48 4.05 -16.54
N TYR A 5 9.35 3.37 -16.38
CA TYR A 5 8.08 4.03 -16.18
C TYR A 5 8.05 4.60 -14.76
N ASN A 6 8.05 5.90 -14.65
CA ASN A 6 7.95 6.59 -13.37
C ASN A 6 6.48 6.66 -12.91
N TYR A 7 5.90 5.51 -12.54
CA TYR A 7 4.49 5.40 -12.14
C TYR A 7 4.14 6.27 -10.93
N GLU A 8 5.09 6.46 -10.03
CA GLU A 8 4.88 7.28 -8.83
C GLU A 8 4.73 8.76 -9.20
N ASP A 9 5.65 9.29 -10.01
CA ASP A 9 5.54 10.67 -10.51
C ASP A 9 4.26 10.87 -11.31
N PHE A 10 3.94 9.93 -12.21
CA PHE A 10 2.68 9.99 -12.96
C PHE A 10 1.48 10.05 -12.01
N PHE A 11 1.46 9.21 -10.97
CA PHE A 11 0.33 9.14 -10.04
C PHE A 11 0.14 10.45 -9.27
N PHE A 12 1.23 11.00 -8.69
CA PHE A 12 1.16 12.17 -7.83
C PHE A 12 1.21 13.50 -8.57
N GLN A 13 1.94 13.58 -9.68
CA GLN A 13 2.16 14.85 -10.39
C GLN A 13 1.20 15.06 -11.56
N GLU A 14 0.62 13.99 -12.11
CA GLU A 14 -0.26 14.08 -13.26
C GLU A 14 -1.68 13.57 -12.95
N LEU A 15 -1.82 12.32 -12.49
CA LEU A 15 -3.15 11.69 -12.34
C LEU A 15 -3.99 12.37 -11.26
N ILE A 16 -3.49 12.52 -10.03
CA ILE A 16 -4.25 13.17 -8.95
C ILE A 16 -4.62 14.61 -9.34
N PRO A 17 -3.70 15.48 -9.77
CA PRO A 17 -4.06 16.83 -10.20
C PRO A 17 -5.05 16.88 -11.36
N HIS A 18 -4.92 15.96 -12.32
CA HIS A 18 -5.87 15.86 -13.44
C HIS A 18 -7.29 15.53 -12.96
N ILE A 19 -7.43 14.53 -12.08
CA ILE A 19 -8.73 14.15 -11.52
C ILE A 19 -9.35 15.28 -10.72
N GLU A 20 -8.57 15.92 -9.86
CA GLU A 20 -9.03 17.04 -9.02
C GLU A 20 -9.45 18.27 -9.83
N LYS A 21 -8.80 18.53 -10.95
CA LYS A 21 -9.13 19.63 -11.88
C LYS A 21 -10.35 19.30 -12.76
N THR A 22 -10.51 18.03 -13.14
CA THR A 22 -11.48 17.61 -14.17
C THR A 22 -12.84 17.24 -13.57
N TYR A 23 -12.82 16.65 -12.38
CA TYR A 23 -14.02 16.12 -11.75
C TYR A 23 -14.38 16.90 -10.49
N ARG A 24 -15.67 16.88 -10.15
CA ARG A 24 -16.16 17.49 -8.91
C ARG A 24 -15.86 16.59 -7.72
N VAL A 25 -14.61 16.64 -7.25
CA VAL A 25 -14.13 15.90 -6.09
C VAL A 25 -13.72 16.84 -4.96
N ARG A 26 -13.59 16.29 -3.75
CA ARG A 26 -12.97 17.01 -2.62
C ARG A 26 -11.49 16.68 -2.61
N ALA A 27 -10.63 17.66 -2.93
CA ALA A 27 -9.19 17.49 -3.09
C ALA A 27 -8.39 17.43 -1.77
N GLU A 28 -9.07 17.51 -0.63
CA GLU A 28 -8.43 17.47 0.69
C GLU A 28 -8.07 16.02 1.07
N SER A 29 -6.91 15.82 1.70
CA SER A 29 -6.43 14.49 2.11
C SER A 29 -7.42 13.72 2.99
N ARG A 30 -8.18 14.41 3.83
CA ARG A 30 -9.24 13.80 4.66
C ARG A 30 -10.38 13.14 3.87
N TYR A 31 -10.47 13.41 2.57
CA TYR A 31 -11.43 12.80 1.64
C TYR A 31 -10.73 11.96 0.56
N ARG A 32 -9.45 11.65 0.75
CA ARG A 32 -8.70 10.83 -0.19
C ARG A 32 -8.32 9.51 0.48
N ALA A 33 -8.78 8.43 -0.09
CA ALA A 33 -8.40 7.06 0.26
C ALA A 33 -7.72 6.39 -0.93
N ILE A 34 -6.85 5.44 -0.64
CA ILE A 34 -6.19 4.64 -1.67
C ILE A 34 -6.48 3.15 -1.44
N SER A 35 -6.76 2.44 -2.52
CA SER A 35 -6.95 1.00 -2.51
C SER A 35 -6.43 0.40 -3.80
N GLY A 36 -6.10 -0.86 -3.76
CA GLY A 36 -5.67 -1.64 -4.91
C GLY A 36 -5.56 -3.11 -4.55
N LEU A 37 -5.43 -3.95 -5.55
CA LEU A 37 -5.29 -5.39 -5.40
C LEU A 37 -3.96 -5.87 -5.99
N SER A 38 -3.37 -6.92 -5.41
CA SER A 38 -2.13 -7.52 -5.89
C SER A 38 -1.00 -6.48 -6.01
N MET A 39 -0.45 -6.26 -7.18
CA MET A 39 0.52 -5.18 -7.46
C MET A 39 -0.05 -3.80 -7.08
N GLY A 40 -1.32 -3.53 -7.41
CA GLY A 40 -2.01 -2.30 -7.00
C GLY A 40 -2.22 -2.22 -5.49
N GLY A 41 -2.37 -3.36 -4.80
CA GLY A 41 -2.37 -3.44 -3.33
C GLY A 41 -1.03 -3.02 -2.74
N GLY A 42 0.07 -3.49 -3.33
CA GLY A 42 1.42 -3.01 -3.01
C GLY A 42 1.58 -1.52 -3.25
N GLY A 43 1.13 -1.02 -4.42
CA GLY A 43 1.13 0.41 -4.72
C GLY A 43 0.35 1.23 -3.69
N ALA A 44 -0.85 0.80 -3.32
CA ALA A 44 -1.66 1.46 -2.30
C ALA A 44 -0.95 1.50 -0.94
N LEU A 45 -0.31 0.38 -0.55
CA LEU A 45 0.46 0.29 0.68
C LEU A 45 1.65 1.26 0.69
N PHE A 46 2.50 1.20 -0.35
CA PHE A 46 3.73 2.00 -0.39
C PHE A 46 3.45 3.49 -0.60
N TYR A 47 2.47 3.85 -1.43
CA TYR A 47 2.10 5.26 -1.58
C TYR A 47 1.57 5.86 -0.27
N ALA A 48 0.77 5.11 0.48
CA ALA A 48 0.31 5.57 1.79
C ALA A 48 1.45 5.65 2.83
N LEU A 49 2.44 4.77 2.78
CA LEU A 49 3.62 4.82 3.65
C LEU A 49 4.59 5.95 3.28
N HIS A 50 4.76 6.22 1.97
CA HIS A 50 5.69 7.25 1.50
C HIS A 50 5.10 8.66 1.63
N TYR A 51 3.80 8.82 1.37
CA TYR A 51 3.05 10.09 1.35
C TYR A 51 1.86 10.06 2.32
N PRO A 52 2.12 9.84 3.63
CA PRO A 52 1.04 9.63 4.61
C PRO A 52 0.15 10.87 4.79
N GLU A 53 0.61 12.05 4.38
CA GLU A 53 -0.17 13.29 4.40
C GLU A 53 -1.22 13.36 3.29
N MET A 54 -1.10 12.52 2.27
CA MET A 54 -1.99 12.51 1.12
C MET A 54 -3.30 11.75 1.36
N PHE A 55 -3.33 10.83 2.33
CA PHE A 55 -4.42 9.88 2.49
C PHE A 55 -4.92 9.79 3.93
N VAL A 56 -6.24 9.76 4.11
CA VAL A 56 -6.86 9.47 5.40
C VAL A 56 -7.05 7.97 5.61
N ALA A 57 -7.13 7.20 4.54
CA ALA A 57 -7.32 5.75 4.59
C ALA A 57 -6.56 5.04 3.47
N ALA A 58 -6.12 3.81 3.76
CA ALA A 58 -5.51 2.91 2.79
C ALA A 58 -6.07 1.50 2.96
N ALA A 59 -6.45 0.88 1.84
CA ALA A 59 -7.04 -0.46 1.84
C ALA A 59 -6.33 -1.38 0.82
N PRO A 60 -5.10 -1.83 1.12
CA PRO A 60 -4.39 -2.80 0.29
C PRO A 60 -5.05 -4.19 0.37
N LEU A 61 -5.33 -4.79 -0.80
CA LEU A 61 -5.89 -6.13 -0.94
C LEU A 61 -4.86 -7.06 -1.57
N SER A 62 -4.61 -8.23 -0.96
CA SER A 62 -3.61 -9.20 -1.45
C SER A 62 -2.32 -8.49 -1.86
N ALA A 63 -1.79 -7.65 -0.98
CA ALA A 63 -0.73 -6.72 -1.32
C ALA A 63 0.58 -7.42 -1.65
N VAL A 64 1.17 -7.07 -2.80
CA VAL A 64 2.55 -7.46 -3.15
C VAL A 64 3.51 -6.59 -2.34
N GLY A 65 4.58 -7.17 -1.82
CA GLY A 65 5.66 -6.43 -1.17
C GLY A 65 5.47 -6.14 0.32
N GLY A 66 4.46 -6.73 0.96
CA GLY A 66 4.14 -6.48 2.37
C GLY A 66 5.31 -6.64 3.33
N ALA A 67 5.87 -7.79 3.49
CA ALA A 67 7.09 -8.07 4.26
C ALA A 67 7.96 -9.05 3.45
N TRP A 68 8.26 -8.65 2.24
CA TRP A 68 9.13 -9.46 1.40
C TRP A 68 10.55 -9.34 1.89
N THR A 69 11.18 -10.48 2.11
CA THR A 69 12.61 -10.50 2.35
C THR A 69 13.34 -10.07 1.06
N PHE A 70 14.48 -9.45 1.22
CA PHE A 70 15.37 -9.04 0.13
C PHE A 70 15.54 -10.13 -0.95
N ASP A 71 15.65 -11.40 -0.54
CA ASP A 71 15.85 -12.52 -1.46
C ASP A 71 14.59 -12.86 -2.28
N GLN A 72 13.40 -12.69 -1.71
CA GLN A 72 12.14 -12.92 -2.42
C GLN A 72 11.88 -11.82 -3.47
N MET A 73 12.21 -10.58 -3.17
CA MET A 73 12.14 -9.47 -4.12
C MET A 73 13.15 -9.65 -5.25
N LYS A 74 14.35 -10.12 -4.93
CA LYS A 74 15.43 -10.40 -5.89
C LYS A 74 15.04 -11.45 -6.93
N SER A 75 14.26 -12.45 -6.55
CA SER A 75 13.83 -13.54 -7.43
C SER A 75 12.74 -13.15 -8.42
N GLN A 76 11.98 -12.09 -8.16
CA GLN A 76 10.85 -11.69 -9.00
C GLN A 76 11.11 -10.49 -9.94
N SER A 77 12.18 -9.74 -9.72
CA SER A 77 12.52 -8.61 -10.59
C SER A 77 13.75 -8.93 -11.44
N ASP A 78 13.73 -8.57 -12.71
CA ASP A 78 14.93 -8.59 -13.58
C ASP A 78 15.89 -7.46 -13.16
N LEU A 79 16.40 -7.57 -11.94
CA LEU A 79 17.38 -6.67 -11.36
C LEU A 79 18.81 -7.00 -11.81
N SER A 80 18.99 -7.95 -12.72
CA SER A 80 20.31 -8.39 -13.17
C SER A 80 21.17 -7.27 -13.79
N LYS A 81 20.50 -6.24 -14.31
CA LYS A 81 21.15 -5.07 -14.95
C LYS A 81 21.33 -3.87 -14.02
N VAL A 82 20.90 -3.97 -12.75
CA VAL A 82 20.95 -2.87 -11.79
C VAL A 82 22.11 -3.09 -10.82
N SER A 83 22.86 -2.04 -10.46
CA SER A 83 23.94 -2.15 -9.46
C SER A 83 23.42 -2.62 -8.10
N GLU A 84 24.25 -3.31 -7.32
CA GLU A 84 23.87 -3.81 -5.99
C GLU A 84 23.49 -2.66 -5.04
N GLU A 85 24.13 -1.51 -5.14
CA GLU A 85 23.81 -0.31 -4.36
C GLU A 85 22.40 0.19 -4.68
N LYS A 86 22.06 0.29 -5.97
CA LYS A 86 20.73 0.72 -6.42
C LYS A 86 19.65 -0.29 -6.05
N LYS A 87 19.97 -1.59 -6.10
CA LYS A 87 19.07 -2.65 -5.62
C LYS A 87 18.78 -2.48 -4.12
N ALA A 88 19.82 -2.29 -3.31
CA ALA A 88 19.68 -2.12 -1.87
C ALA A 88 18.86 -0.86 -1.53
N GLU A 89 19.05 0.23 -2.27
CA GLU A 89 18.26 1.45 -2.12
C GLU A 89 16.77 1.20 -2.41
N VAL A 90 16.45 0.65 -3.58
CA VAL A 90 15.07 0.37 -4.01
C VAL A 90 14.38 -0.60 -3.06
N LEU A 91 15.06 -1.68 -2.67
CA LEU A 91 14.53 -2.67 -1.76
C LEU A 91 14.31 -2.11 -0.34
N GLY A 92 15.20 -1.22 0.11
CA GLY A 92 15.01 -0.52 1.39
C GLY A 92 13.81 0.43 1.38
N GLN A 93 13.47 1.01 0.23
CA GLN A 93 12.27 1.83 0.05
C GLN A 93 10.97 0.99 0.01
N MET A 94 11.07 -0.29 -0.27
CA MET A 94 9.96 -1.24 -0.32
C MET A 94 9.90 -2.16 0.91
N ASP A 95 10.82 -2.06 1.85
CA ASP A 95 10.79 -2.80 3.09
C ASP A 95 10.08 -2.02 4.18
N ILE A 96 8.91 -2.51 4.58
CA ILE A 96 8.02 -1.84 5.53
C ILE A 96 8.68 -1.66 6.89
N GLN A 97 9.39 -2.67 7.37
CA GLN A 97 10.11 -2.56 8.64
C GLN A 97 11.13 -1.41 8.58
N THR A 98 11.94 -1.36 7.53
CA THR A 98 12.90 -0.28 7.29
C THR A 98 12.21 1.09 7.19
N ILE A 99 11.07 1.17 6.49
CA ILE A 99 10.30 2.43 6.39
C ILE A 99 9.85 2.90 7.78
N LEU A 100 9.26 1.99 8.58
CA LEU A 100 8.74 2.35 9.90
C LEU A 100 9.86 2.69 10.89
N GLU A 101 10.98 1.96 10.87
CA GLU A 101 12.12 2.20 11.76
C GLU A 101 12.90 3.47 11.42
N LYS A 102 13.06 3.79 10.12
CA LYS A 102 13.86 4.92 9.68
C LYS A 102 13.06 6.20 9.44
N SER A 103 11.74 6.15 9.48
CA SER A 103 10.91 7.33 9.31
C SER A 103 11.10 8.33 10.46
N PRO A 104 11.23 9.62 10.17
CA PRO A 104 11.16 10.66 11.20
C PRO A 104 9.86 10.54 12.01
N LYS A 105 9.91 10.96 13.26
CA LYS A 105 8.75 10.85 14.17
C LYS A 105 7.46 11.43 13.58
N GLU A 106 7.55 12.60 12.95
CA GLU A 106 6.39 13.25 12.33
C GLU A 106 5.76 12.42 11.21
N LYS A 107 6.58 11.77 10.38
CA LYS A 107 6.10 10.87 9.33
C LYS A 107 5.47 9.61 9.94
N LEU A 108 6.12 9.03 10.95
CA LEU A 108 5.59 7.86 11.65
C LEU A 108 4.24 8.17 12.32
N ASP A 109 4.11 9.33 12.96
CA ASP A 109 2.84 9.77 13.55
C ASP A 109 1.75 9.90 12.46
N ARG A 110 2.06 10.43 11.29
CA ARG A 110 1.13 10.50 10.14
C ARG A 110 0.74 9.10 9.63
N ILE A 111 1.70 8.17 9.50
CA ILE A 111 1.42 6.78 9.13
C ILE A 111 0.45 6.13 10.13
N LYS A 112 0.60 6.39 11.42
CA LYS A 112 -0.27 5.90 12.48
C LYS A 112 -1.67 6.55 12.47
N TRP A 113 -1.82 7.71 11.88
CA TRP A 113 -3.10 8.38 11.69
C TRP A 113 -3.92 7.84 10.52
N ILE A 114 -3.28 7.24 9.51
CA ILE A 114 -3.98 6.59 8.40
C ILE A 114 -4.83 5.45 8.97
N ARG A 115 -6.05 5.36 8.49
CA ARG A 115 -6.93 4.22 8.77
C ARG A 115 -6.62 3.12 7.75
N TRP A 116 -6.11 2.01 8.25
CA TRP A 116 -5.67 0.89 7.41
C TRP A 116 -6.68 -0.25 7.44
N TYR A 117 -7.01 -0.77 6.25
CA TYR A 117 -7.79 -2.00 6.07
C TYR A 117 -7.01 -2.94 5.14
N ILE A 118 -6.52 -4.03 5.68
CA ILE A 118 -5.68 -5.00 4.96
C ILE A 118 -6.48 -6.28 4.83
N SER A 119 -6.60 -6.81 3.62
CA SER A 119 -7.30 -8.08 3.38
C SER A 119 -6.56 -8.96 2.40
N CYS A 120 -6.53 -10.27 2.68
CA CYS A 120 -5.93 -11.30 1.85
C CYS A 120 -6.71 -12.60 1.99
N GLY A 121 -6.81 -13.38 0.92
CA GLY A 121 -7.34 -14.74 0.99
C GLY A 121 -6.37 -15.68 1.71
N ASP A 122 -6.86 -16.69 2.41
CA ASP A 122 -6.04 -17.66 3.12
C ASP A 122 -5.34 -18.64 2.16
N ASP A 123 -5.95 -18.90 1.00
CA ASP A 123 -5.37 -19.68 -0.10
C ASP A 123 -4.58 -18.81 -1.12
N ASP A 124 -4.42 -17.52 -0.82
CA ASP A 124 -3.62 -16.61 -1.65
C ASP A 124 -2.12 -16.88 -1.44
N PHE A 125 -1.34 -16.99 -2.52
CA PHE A 125 0.11 -17.17 -2.41
C PHE A 125 0.82 -16.01 -1.69
N LEU A 126 0.16 -14.86 -1.54
CA LEU A 126 0.62 -13.71 -0.76
C LEU A 126 0.11 -13.72 0.69
N SER A 127 -0.61 -14.77 1.13
CA SER A 127 -1.17 -14.84 2.49
C SER A 127 -0.09 -14.70 3.55
N VAL A 128 1.03 -15.42 3.41
CA VAL A 128 2.16 -15.36 4.35
C VAL A 128 2.74 -13.94 4.43
N THR A 129 2.97 -13.28 3.30
CA THR A 129 3.53 -11.92 3.29
C THR A 129 2.57 -10.89 3.87
N ASN A 130 1.26 -11.07 3.68
CA ASN A 130 0.24 -10.22 4.30
C ASN A 130 0.10 -10.48 5.82
N CYS A 131 0.31 -11.71 6.29
CA CYS A 131 0.43 -12.01 7.73
C CYS A 131 1.68 -11.35 8.34
N LEU A 132 2.81 -11.37 7.64
CA LEU A 132 4.02 -10.68 8.09
C LEU A 132 3.83 -9.16 8.12
N LEU A 133 3.15 -8.58 7.13
CA LEU A 133 2.74 -7.17 7.13
C LEU A 133 1.91 -6.84 8.39
N HIS A 134 0.89 -7.64 8.68
CA HIS A 134 0.08 -7.49 9.90
C HIS A 134 0.96 -7.49 11.15
N ASN A 135 1.86 -8.46 11.29
CA ASN A 135 2.76 -8.54 12.44
C ASN A 135 3.68 -7.32 12.56
N THR A 136 4.26 -6.87 11.45
CA THR A 136 5.13 -5.68 11.42
C THR A 136 4.38 -4.43 11.88
N LEU A 137 3.16 -4.22 11.38
CA LEU A 137 2.33 -3.09 11.78
C LEU A 137 1.96 -3.14 13.27
N LEU A 138 1.67 -4.33 13.83
CA LEU A 138 1.44 -4.51 15.27
C LEU A 138 2.68 -4.14 16.09
N GLN A 139 3.85 -4.64 15.71
CA GLN A 139 5.11 -4.37 16.42
C GLN A 139 5.42 -2.87 16.47
N HIS A 140 5.10 -2.14 15.41
CA HIS A 140 5.28 -0.69 15.31
C HIS A 140 4.09 0.14 15.82
N GLN A 141 3.08 -0.51 16.40
CA GLN A 141 1.87 0.14 16.94
C GLN A 141 1.13 0.99 15.89
N VAL A 142 1.08 0.50 14.66
CA VAL A 142 0.26 1.07 13.58
C VAL A 142 -1.11 0.41 13.65
N GLY A 143 -2.14 1.19 14.00
CA GLY A 143 -3.52 0.69 14.11
C GLY A 143 -4.08 0.32 12.73
N HIS A 144 -4.62 -0.90 12.60
CA HIS A 144 -5.18 -1.40 11.35
C HIS A 144 -6.26 -2.46 11.57
N GLU A 145 -7.15 -2.60 10.59
CA GLU A 145 -8.03 -3.76 10.46
C GLU A 145 -7.34 -4.79 9.55
N PHE A 146 -7.20 -6.02 10.02
CA PHE A 146 -6.69 -7.13 9.21
C PHE A 146 -7.77 -8.19 9.02
N ARG A 147 -7.97 -8.62 7.79
CA ARG A 147 -8.94 -9.64 7.41
C ARG A 147 -8.25 -10.73 6.59
N MET A 148 -8.30 -11.95 7.11
CA MET A 148 -7.98 -13.17 6.39
C MET A 148 -9.29 -13.94 6.21
N LYS A 149 -9.69 -14.18 4.97
CA LYS A 149 -10.95 -14.87 4.64
C LYS A 149 -10.69 -15.98 3.65
N ASP A 150 -11.60 -16.94 3.60
CA ASP A 150 -11.59 -18.00 2.60
C ASP A 150 -11.50 -17.41 1.19
N GLY A 151 -10.51 -17.88 0.41
CA GLY A 151 -10.29 -17.46 -0.95
C GLY A 151 -8.85 -17.35 -1.39
N SER A 152 -8.66 -17.30 -2.70
CA SER A 152 -7.35 -17.28 -3.36
C SER A 152 -7.06 -15.93 -4.02
N HIS A 153 -5.91 -15.83 -4.69
CA HIS A 153 -5.51 -14.65 -5.49
C HIS A 153 -6.38 -14.51 -6.74
N SER A 154 -7.61 -14.07 -6.58
CA SER A 154 -8.62 -14.12 -7.65
C SER A 154 -9.58 -12.93 -7.63
N TRP A 155 -10.14 -12.65 -8.81
CA TRP A 155 -11.21 -11.65 -8.94
C TRP A 155 -12.45 -11.99 -8.12
N THR A 156 -12.72 -13.25 -7.83
CA THR A 156 -13.83 -13.65 -6.97
C THR A 156 -13.62 -13.11 -5.57
N TYR A 157 -12.43 -13.29 -4.99
CA TYR A 157 -12.08 -12.75 -3.69
C TYR A 157 -12.17 -11.21 -3.66
N TRP A 158 -11.55 -10.55 -4.62
CA TRP A 158 -11.50 -9.07 -4.63
C TRP A 158 -12.88 -8.43 -4.86
N ARG A 159 -13.77 -9.07 -5.64
CA ARG A 159 -15.16 -8.60 -5.79
C ARG A 159 -15.97 -8.72 -4.50
N MET A 160 -15.68 -9.71 -3.65
CA MET A 160 -16.30 -9.81 -2.33
C MET A 160 -15.76 -8.76 -1.36
N GLU A 161 -14.46 -8.43 -1.45
CA GLU A 161 -13.82 -7.45 -0.58
C GLU A 161 -14.13 -5.99 -0.96
N LEU A 162 -14.39 -5.69 -2.22
CA LEU A 162 -14.64 -4.32 -2.65
C LEU A 162 -15.78 -3.62 -1.89
N PRO A 163 -16.94 -4.24 -1.64
CA PRO A 163 -17.98 -3.62 -0.80
C PRO A 163 -17.53 -3.34 0.64
N GLU A 164 -16.65 -4.17 1.21
CA GLU A 164 -16.11 -3.96 2.56
C GLU A 164 -15.17 -2.74 2.58
N VAL A 165 -14.29 -2.63 1.57
CA VAL A 165 -13.43 -1.46 1.38
C VAL A 165 -14.28 -0.19 1.25
N MET A 166 -15.33 -0.23 0.42
CA MET A 166 -16.22 0.92 0.23
C MET A 166 -16.93 1.31 1.53
N ARG A 167 -17.42 0.34 2.32
CA ARG A 167 -18.00 0.61 3.64
C ARG A 167 -16.99 1.18 4.62
N PHE A 168 -15.78 0.63 4.64
CA PHE A 168 -14.68 1.12 5.48
C PHE A 168 -14.36 2.59 5.17
N VAL A 169 -14.12 2.92 3.91
CA VAL A 169 -13.80 4.28 3.46
C VAL A 169 -14.97 5.24 3.70
N SER A 170 -16.20 4.82 3.40
CA SER A 170 -17.40 5.64 3.62
C SER A 170 -17.56 6.04 5.09
N ARG A 171 -17.37 5.10 6.02
CA ARG A 171 -17.42 5.41 7.47
C ARG A 171 -16.40 6.48 7.86
N ILE A 172 -15.20 6.43 7.29
CA ILE A 172 -14.14 7.39 7.59
C ILE A 172 -14.49 8.77 7.04
N PHE A 173 -14.96 8.86 5.81
CA PHE A 173 -15.36 10.12 5.18
C PHE A 173 -16.56 10.80 5.86
N THR A 174 -17.39 10.06 6.56
CA THR A 174 -18.57 10.58 7.29
C THR A 174 -18.27 10.96 8.75
N GLN A 175 -17.08 10.66 9.26
CA GLN A 175 -16.68 11.01 10.64
C GLN A 175 -16.18 12.46 10.77
N TYR A 176 -16.13 13.20 9.67
CA TYR A 176 -15.68 14.60 9.59
C TYR A 176 -16.83 15.45 8.98
#